data_fb6b6ff2c32ed02d23f9d6040776c72d
#
_entry.id   fb6b6ff2c32ed02d23f9d6040776c72d
#
_cell.length_a   1.000
_cell.length_b   1.000
_cell.length_c   1.000
_cell.angle_alpha   90.00
_cell.angle_beta   90.00
_cell.angle_gamma   90.00
#
_symmetry.space_group_name_H-M   'P 1'
#
loop_
_entity.id
_entity.type
_entity.pdbx_description
1 polymer ?
#
loop_
_entity_poly.entity_id
_entity_poly.type
_entity_poly.pdbx_seq_one_letter_code
_entity_poly.pdbx_strand_id
1 'polypeptide(L)'
;MLLAIDIGNSNISVGLFDGQKELKFLASIDTDSRKTADQISIDLMNLFTLYGCDIHEVSGAILSSVVPPMNFMMEKALTRLLGKPPMVVGAGIKTGLNIRMEFNSQQLGADIVANAVAALEKYPAPIIMIEMGTATTSGRC
;
A
#
# COMPACT_ATOMS: atom_id res chain seq x y z
N MET A 1 8.07 -8.32 -11.06
CA MET A 1 8.16 -7.60 -9.78
C MET A 1 6.77 -7.23 -9.26
N LEU A 2 6.63 -6.94 -7.97
CA LEU A 2 5.39 -6.51 -7.32
C LEU A 2 5.53 -5.08 -6.84
N LEU A 3 4.59 -4.21 -7.21
CA LEU A 3 4.50 -2.83 -6.76
C LEU A 3 3.54 -2.72 -5.57
N ALA A 4 4.02 -2.22 -4.45
CA ALA A 4 3.21 -1.97 -3.26
C ALA A 4 3.06 -0.46 -3.05
N ILE A 5 1.83 0.01 -2.93
CA ILE A 5 1.53 1.43 -2.71
C ILE A 5 0.67 1.55 -1.45
N ASP A 6 1.10 2.41 -0.54
CA ASP A 6 0.35 2.77 0.66
C ASP A 6 0.08 4.27 0.68
N ILE A 7 -1.20 4.66 0.64
CA ILE A 7 -1.64 6.05 0.62
C ILE A 7 -2.03 6.45 2.04
N GLY A 8 -1.12 7.15 2.70
CA GLY A 8 -1.37 7.81 3.98
C GLY A 8 -1.94 9.23 3.80
N ASN A 9 -2.34 9.86 4.90
CA ASN A 9 -2.89 11.22 4.87
C ASN A 9 -1.87 12.28 4.43
N SER A 10 -0.60 12.08 4.73
CA SER A 10 0.46 13.04 4.40
C SER A 10 1.35 12.55 3.26
N ASN A 11 1.68 11.27 3.25
CA ASN A 11 2.64 10.69 2.31
C ASN A 11 2.09 9.42 1.67
N ILE A 12 2.50 9.19 0.42
CA ILE A 12 2.30 7.94 -0.30
C ILE A 12 3.64 7.20 -0.32
N SER A 13 3.67 6.01 0.24
CA SER A 13 4.83 5.12 0.16
C SER A 13 4.72 4.21 -1.06
N VAL A 14 5.81 4.10 -1.82
CA VAL A 14 5.88 3.29 -3.04
C VAL A 14 7.06 2.33 -2.91
N GLY A 15 6.78 1.05 -2.80
CA GLY A 15 7.78 -0.02 -2.69
C GLY A 15 7.75 -0.96 -3.88
N LEU A 16 8.92 -1.28 -4.43
CA LEU A 16 9.06 -2.29 -5.48
C LEU A 16 9.79 -3.52 -4.93
N PHE A 17 9.19 -4.68 -5.10
CA PHE A 17 9.73 -5.97 -4.67
C PHE A 17 9.98 -6.89 -5.85
N ASP A 18 11.07 -7.64 -5.81
CA ASP A 18 11.33 -8.68 -6.79
C ASP A 18 10.62 -10.01 -6.48
N GLY A 19 10.84 -11.03 -7.31
CA GLY A 19 10.25 -12.37 -7.13
C GLY A 19 10.73 -13.12 -5.90
N GLN A 20 11.80 -12.67 -5.26
CA GLN A 20 12.37 -13.23 -4.03
C GLN A 20 11.96 -12.43 -2.78
N LYS A 21 11.02 -11.50 -2.94
CA LYS A 21 10.53 -10.57 -1.90
C LYS A 21 11.60 -9.58 -1.41
N GLU A 22 12.64 -9.34 -2.20
CA GLU A 22 13.63 -8.31 -1.90
C GLU A 22 13.15 -6.95 -2.36
N LEU A 23 13.34 -5.95 -1.49
CA LEU A 23 12.99 -4.56 -1.78
C LEU A 23 14.01 -3.95 -2.75
N LYS A 24 13.57 -3.55 -3.93
CA LYS A 24 14.40 -2.87 -4.95
C LYS A 24 14.49 -1.37 -4.70
N PHE A 25 13.37 -0.76 -4.37
CA PHE A 25 13.36 0.61 -3.85
C PHE A 25 12.16 0.85 -2.93
N LEU A 26 12.31 1.84 -2.08
CA LEU A 26 11.23 2.44 -1.30
C LEU A 26 11.31 3.95 -1.48
N ALA A 27 10.23 4.54 -2.00
CA ALA A 27 10.10 5.96 -2.21
C ALA A 27 8.92 6.52 -1.43
N SER A 28 8.95 7.82 -1.16
CA SER A 28 7.84 8.54 -0.55
C SER A 28 7.57 9.80 -1.35
N ILE A 29 6.30 10.05 -1.65
CA ILE A 29 5.82 11.27 -2.29
C ILE A 29 4.68 11.86 -1.48
N ASP A 30 4.41 13.16 -1.64
CA ASP A 30 3.35 13.84 -0.91
C ASP A 30 1.97 13.36 -1.35
N THR A 31 1.06 13.23 -0.38
CA THR A 31 -0.35 12.97 -0.64
C THR A 31 -1.04 14.26 -1.05
N ASP A 32 -1.50 14.34 -2.29
CA ASP A 32 -2.32 15.44 -2.80
C ASP A 32 -3.54 14.88 -3.53
N SER A 33 -4.71 14.97 -2.88
CA SER A 33 -5.98 14.46 -3.41
C SER A 33 -6.50 15.20 -4.66
N ARG A 34 -5.86 16.32 -5.04
CA ARG A 34 -6.19 17.08 -6.26
C ARG A 34 -5.48 16.55 -7.51
N LYS A 35 -4.47 15.68 -7.34
CA LYS A 35 -3.74 15.11 -8.48
C LYS A 35 -4.64 14.28 -9.37
N THR A 36 -4.49 14.48 -10.66
CA THR A 36 -5.13 13.66 -11.69
C THR A 36 -4.43 12.30 -11.83
N ALA A 37 -5.08 11.33 -12.44
CA ALA A 37 -4.46 10.05 -12.76
C ALA A 37 -3.23 10.20 -13.66
N ASP A 38 -3.19 11.22 -14.55
CA ASP A 38 -2.05 11.50 -15.41
C ASP A 38 -0.84 11.99 -14.61
N GLN A 39 -1.05 12.90 -13.66
CA GLN A 39 0.00 13.38 -12.76
C GLN A 39 0.56 12.26 -11.89
N ILE A 40 -0.31 11.42 -11.34
CA ILE A 40 0.11 10.24 -10.55
C ILE A 40 0.93 9.27 -11.44
N SER A 41 0.50 9.04 -12.68
CA SER A 41 1.24 8.20 -13.62
C SER A 41 2.64 8.74 -13.91
N ILE A 42 2.77 10.06 -14.10
CA ILE A 42 4.06 10.74 -14.30
C ILE A 42 4.94 10.61 -13.07
N ASP A 43 4.39 10.84 -11.87
CA ASP A 43 5.14 10.71 -10.62
C ASP A 43 5.69 9.28 -10.45
N LEU A 44 4.86 8.26 -10.68
CA LEU A 44 5.29 6.87 -10.61
C LEU A 44 6.38 6.54 -11.64
N MET A 45 6.21 6.97 -12.90
CA MET A 45 7.23 6.77 -13.94
C MET A 45 8.55 7.45 -13.58
N ASN A 46 8.50 8.65 -13.00
CA ASN A 46 9.70 9.37 -12.55
C ASN A 46 10.42 8.60 -11.43
N LEU A 47 9.69 7.98 -10.49
CA LEU A 47 10.29 7.13 -9.46
C LEU A 47 11.01 5.93 -10.09
N PHE A 48 10.37 5.23 -11.03
CA PHE A 48 11.01 4.11 -11.72
C PHE A 48 12.30 4.54 -12.43
N THR A 49 12.26 5.69 -13.12
CA THR A 49 13.45 6.27 -13.77
C THR A 49 14.54 6.63 -12.76
N LEU A 50 14.16 7.28 -11.64
CA LEU A 50 15.09 7.70 -10.59
C LEU A 50 15.84 6.51 -9.98
N TYR A 51 15.15 5.39 -9.78
CA TYR A 51 15.73 4.19 -9.18
C TYR A 51 16.27 3.19 -10.20
N GLY A 52 16.25 3.51 -11.50
CA GLY A 52 16.78 2.66 -12.57
C GLY A 52 16.02 1.35 -12.74
N CYS A 53 14.72 1.34 -12.46
CA CYS A 53 13.84 0.18 -12.60
C CYS A 53 12.91 0.33 -13.80
N ASP A 54 12.52 -0.80 -14.42
CA ASP A 54 11.60 -0.81 -15.54
C ASP A 54 10.17 -1.14 -15.07
N ILE A 55 9.22 -0.26 -15.34
CA ILE A 55 7.80 -0.44 -15.04
C ILE A 55 7.22 -1.68 -15.74
N HIS A 56 7.75 -2.05 -16.90
CA HIS A 56 7.29 -3.22 -17.66
C HIS A 56 7.61 -4.57 -17.01
N GLU A 57 8.54 -4.58 -16.06
CA GLU A 57 8.84 -5.77 -15.25
C GLU A 57 7.85 -5.97 -14.09
N VAL A 58 6.96 -5.02 -13.86
CA VAL A 58 5.96 -5.10 -12.80
C VAL A 58 4.82 -6.02 -13.22
N SER A 59 4.71 -7.16 -12.54
CA SER A 59 3.68 -8.17 -12.81
C SER A 59 2.36 -7.90 -12.09
N GLY A 60 2.31 -6.98 -11.13
CA GLY A 60 1.10 -6.60 -10.42
C GLY A 60 1.35 -5.51 -9.39
N ALA A 61 0.26 -4.92 -8.92
CA ALA A 61 0.30 -3.92 -7.86
C ALA A 61 -0.71 -4.24 -6.74
N ILE A 62 -0.34 -3.87 -5.52
CA ILE A 62 -1.22 -3.87 -4.37
C ILE A 62 -1.33 -2.44 -3.83
N LEU A 63 -2.54 -2.02 -3.51
CA LEU A 63 -2.87 -0.68 -3.04
C LEU A 63 -3.53 -0.76 -1.66
N SER A 64 -2.92 -0.12 -0.68
CA SER A 64 -3.49 0.19 0.63
C SER A 64 -3.75 1.69 0.71
N SER A 65 -4.86 2.13 1.30
CA SER A 65 -5.19 3.54 1.37
C SER A 65 -6.10 3.87 2.55
N VAL A 66 -5.78 4.96 3.24
CA VAL A 66 -6.64 5.62 4.22
C VAL A 66 -7.23 6.94 3.69
N VAL A 67 -7.05 7.20 2.38
CA VAL A 67 -7.52 8.41 1.67
C VAL A 67 -8.43 8.03 0.51
N PRO A 68 -9.70 7.68 0.76
CA PRO A 68 -10.63 7.19 -0.26
C PRO A 68 -10.73 8.05 -1.53
N PRO A 69 -10.68 9.40 -1.46
CA PRO A 69 -10.74 10.23 -2.67
C PRO A 69 -9.61 9.98 -3.68
N MET A 70 -8.46 9.47 -3.21
CA MET A 70 -7.32 9.17 -4.09
C MET A 70 -7.39 7.80 -4.75
N ASN A 71 -8.19 6.87 -4.22
CA ASN A 71 -8.20 5.48 -4.67
C ASN A 71 -8.49 5.37 -6.16
N PHE A 72 -9.55 6.02 -6.63
CA PHE A 72 -9.96 5.96 -8.03
C PHE A 72 -8.86 6.48 -8.99
N MET A 73 -8.21 7.59 -8.64
CA MET A 73 -7.16 8.16 -9.48
C MET A 73 -5.90 7.29 -9.47
N MET A 74 -5.54 6.73 -8.33
CA MET A 74 -4.41 5.79 -8.22
C MET A 74 -4.67 4.49 -8.98
N GLU A 75 -5.86 3.90 -8.82
CA GLU A 75 -6.25 2.69 -9.56
C GLU A 75 -6.23 2.93 -11.08
N LYS A 76 -6.73 4.09 -11.54
CA LYS A 76 -6.71 4.47 -12.94
C LYS A 76 -5.27 4.65 -13.48
N ALA A 77 -4.40 5.28 -12.69
CA ALA A 77 -2.99 5.43 -13.03
C ALA A 77 -2.27 4.08 -13.14
N LEU A 78 -2.44 3.22 -12.15
CA LEU A 78 -1.85 1.89 -12.13
C LEU A 78 -2.36 0.99 -13.25
N THR A 79 -3.68 1.02 -13.52
CA THR A 79 -4.27 0.26 -14.63
C THR A 79 -3.68 0.69 -15.98
N ARG A 80 -3.48 2.00 -16.18
CA ARG A 80 -2.84 2.52 -17.39
C ARG A 80 -1.40 2.04 -17.52
N LEU A 81 -0.61 2.13 -16.44
CA LEU A 81 0.82 1.78 -16.47
C LEU A 81 1.06 0.27 -16.59
N LEU A 82 0.23 -0.54 -15.95
CA LEU A 82 0.43 -1.98 -15.83
C LEU A 82 -0.48 -2.82 -16.76
N GLY A 83 -1.46 -2.19 -17.43
CA GLY A 83 -2.45 -2.88 -18.26
C GLY A 83 -3.49 -3.69 -17.49
N LYS A 84 -3.50 -3.61 -16.16
CA LYS A 84 -4.44 -4.31 -15.25
C LYS A 84 -4.63 -3.54 -13.95
N PRO A 85 -5.81 -3.68 -13.29
CA PRO A 85 -6.08 -3.01 -12.04
C PRO A 85 -5.21 -3.55 -10.91
N PRO A 86 -4.87 -2.72 -9.91
CA PRO A 86 -4.21 -3.19 -8.69
C PRO A 86 -5.18 -3.99 -7.83
N MET A 87 -4.61 -4.79 -6.93
CA MET A 87 -5.37 -5.38 -5.82
C MET A 87 -5.49 -4.34 -4.72
N VAL A 88 -6.73 -3.99 -4.34
CA VAL A 88 -6.96 -3.00 -3.28
C VAL A 88 -7.17 -3.71 -1.95
N VAL A 89 -6.37 -3.35 -0.96
CA VAL A 89 -6.52 -3.86 0.42
C VAL A 89 -7.73 -3.19 1.06
N GLY A 90 -8.68 -3.97 1.54
CA GLY A 90 -9.90 -3.45 2.14
C GLY A 90 -10.70 -4.53 2.86
N ALA A 91 -11.84 -4.15 3.43
CA ALA A 91 -12.75 -5.09 4.08
C ALA A 91 -13.16 -6.19 3.08
N GLY A 92 -12.90 -7.45 3.42
CA GLY A 92 -13.25 -8.62 2.60
C GLY A 92 -12.08 -9.25 1.84
N ILE A 93 -10.88 -8.67 1.84
CA ILE A 93 -9.69 -9.39 1.39
C ILE A 93 -9.39 -10.53 2.36
N LYS A 94 -9.23 -11.73 1.80
CA LYS A 94 -8.79 -12.91 2.57
C LYS A 94 -7.32 -12.75 2.93
N THR A 95 -7.05 -12.13 4.08
CA THR A 95 -5.68 -11.95 4.60
C THR A 95 -5.20 -13.13 5.44
N GLY A 96 -6.06 -14.10 5.74
CA GLY A 96 -5.79 -15.15 6.72
C GLY A 96 -5.90 -14.69 8.19
N LEU A 97 -6.15 -13.40 8.42
CA LEU A 97 -6.33 -12.84 9.76
C LEU A 97 -7.77 -12.99 10.23
N ASN A 98 -7.94 -13.47 11.47
CA ASN A 98 -9.21 -13.41 12.19
C ASN A 98 -9.19 -12.16 13.08
N ILE A 99 -9.70 -11.04 12.54
CA ILE A 99 -9.68 -9.76 13.25
C ILE A 99 -10.87 -9.72 14.21
N ARG A 100 -10.57 -9.65 15.50
CA ARG A 100 -11.57 -9.40 16.56
C ARG A 100 -11.38 -8.00 17.09
N MET A 101 -12.41 -7.18 17.02
CA MET A 101 -12.42 -5.82 17.55
C MET A 101 -13.57 -5.67 18.54
N GLU A 102 -13.34 -4.91 19.61
CA GLU A 102 -14.40 -4.49 20.53
C GLU A 102 -15.35 -3.47 19.89
N PHE A 103 -14.93 -2.85 18.78
CA PHE A 103 -15.69 -1.89 17.99
C PHE A 103 -15.72 -2.32 16.52
N ASN A 104 -16.58 -1.68 15.72
CA ASN A 104 -16.92 -2.03 14.35
C ASN A 104 -15.69 -2.23 13.46
N SER A 105 -15.46 -3.45 12.97
CA SER A 105 -14.31 -3.85 12.14
C SER A 105 -14.21 -3.11 10.79
N GLN A 106 -15.28 -2.44 10.36
CA GLN A 106 -15.30 -1.63 9.14
C GLN A 106 -14.48 -0.33 9.24
N GLN A 107 -14.05 0.05 10.46
CA GLN A 107 -13.24 1.24 10.70
C GLN A 107 -11.74 0.94 10.79
N LEU A 108 -11.34 -0.33 10.63
CA LEU A 108 -9.92 -0.69 10.64
C LEU A 108 -9.26 -0.20 9.36
N GLY A 109 -8.24 0.64 9.49
CA GLY A 109 -7.47 1.12 8.36
C GLY A 109 -6.77 -0.02 7.62
N ALA A 110 -6.67 0.09 6.30
CA ALA A 110 -6.01 -0.90 5.46
C ALA A 110 -4.52 -1.08 5.82
N ASP A 111 -3.88 -0.02 6.28
CA ASP A 111 -2.52 0.03 6.80
C ASP A 111 -2.31 -0.90 8.00
N ILE A 112 -3.21 -0.87 8.98
CA ILE A 112 -3.15 -1.72 10.18
C ILE A 112 -3.27 -3.20 9.79
N VAL A 113 -4.15 -3.53 8.84
CA VAL A 113 -4.32 -4.91 8.33
C VAL A 113 -3.05 -5.37 7.62
N ALA A 114 -2.48 -4.54 6.75
CA ALA A 114 -1.26 -4.86 6.02
C ALA A 114 -0.07 -5.05 6.97
N ASN A 115 0.07 -4.18 7.97
CA ASN A 115 1.12 -4.27 8.98
C ASN A 115 0.98 -5.51 9.86
N ALA A 116 -0.26 -5.89 10.24
CA ALA A 116 -0.52 -7.11 11.01
C ALA A 116 -0.13 -8.38 10.23
N VAL A 117 -0.48 -8.47 8.95
CA VAL A 117 -0.09 -9.59 8.08
C VAL A 117 1.43 -9.69 7.98
N ALA A 118 2.10 -8.57 7.70
CA ALA A 118 3.55 -8.54 7.56
C ALA A 118 4.28 -8.89 8.87
N ALA A 119 3.75 -8.45 10.01
CA ALA A 119 4.31 -8.76 11.32
C ALA A 119 4.18 -10.26 11.64
N LEU A 120 3.02 -10.86 11.38
CA LEU A 120 2.80 -12.30 11.61
C LEU A 120 3.62 -13.20 10.67
N GLU A 121 3.95 -12.71 9.48
CA GLU A 121 4.85 -13.44 8.56
C GLU A 121 6.30 -13.45 9.07
N LYS A 122 6.73 -12.38 9.78
CA LYS A 122 8.13 -12.22 10.22
C LYS A 122 8.39 -12.68 11.66
N TYR A 123 7.40 -12.62 12.53
CA TYR A 123 7.57 -12.82 13.96
C TYR A 123 6.52 -13.79 14.51
N PRO A 124 6.88 -14.65 15.50
CA PRO A 124 5.90 -15.50 16.17
C PRO A 124 4.94 -14.69 17.04
N ALA A 125 3.66 -15.05 17.03
CA ALA A 125 2.68 -14.46 17.94
C ALA A 125 2.95 -14.89 19.42
N PRO A 126 2.58 -14.08 20.44
CA PRO A 126 1.82 -12.83 20.35
C PRO A 126 2.69 -11.61 19.98
N ILE A 127 2.13 -10.71 19.18
CA ILE A 127 2.81 -9.50 18.71
C ILE A 127 1.98 -8.28 19.15
N ILE A 128 2.64 -7.23 19.62
CA ILE A 128 2.05 -5.91 19.82
C ILE A 128 2.62 -4.98 18.76
N MET A 129 1.76 -4.37 17.99
CA MET A 129 2.13 -3.37 17.00
C MET A 129 1.73 -1.99 17.48
N ILE A 130 2.61 -1.02 17.34
CA ILE A 130 2.35 0.38 17.61
C ILE A 130 2.73 1.15 16.34
N GLU A 131 1.77 1.84 15.78
CA GLU A 131 1.96 2.69 14.61
C GLU A 131 1.87 4.16 15.05
N MET A 132 2.95 4.91 14.82
CA MET A 132 3.03 6.33 15.09
C MET A 132 2.99 7.09 13.77
N GLY A 133 1.76 7.40 13.31
CA GLY A 133 1.53 8.21 12.12
C GLY A 133 0.93 9.57 12.49
N THR A 134 0.06 10.10 11.64
CA THR A 134 -0.77 11.28 11.95
C THR A 134 -1.67 11.03 13.17
N ALA A 135 -2.08 9.77 13.38
CA ALA A 135 -2.66 9.25 14.62
C ALA A 135 -1.81 8.08 15.11
N THR A 136 -1.72 7.89 16.43
CA THR A 136 -1.05 6.73 17.01
C THR A 136 -2.06 5.61 17.19
N THR A 137 -1.80 4.46 16.59
CA THR A 137 -2.63 3.26 16.71
C THR A 137 -1.83 2.11 17.32
N SER A 138 -2.48 1.23 18.06
CA SER A 138 -1.86 0.03 18.60
C SER A 138 -2.76 -1.19 18.40
N GLY A 139 -2.15 -2.30 18.08
CA GLY A 139 -2.83 -3.58 17.90
C GLY A 139 -2.05 -4.73 18.53
N ARG A 140 -2.75 -5.81 18.87
CA ARG A 140 -2.17 -7.07 19.35
C ARG A 140 -2.60 -8.20 18.40
N CYS A 141 -1.64 -8.96 17.95
CA CYS A 141 -1.83 -10.17 17.16
C CYS A 141 -1.49 -11.41 17.96
#